data_8d0644cbe4372b34fc260befcc744100
#
_entry.id   8d0644cbe4372b34fc260befcc744100
#
_cell.length_a   1.000
_cell.length_b   1.000
_cell.length_c   1.000
_cell.angle_alpha   90.00
_cell.angle_beta   90.00
_cell.angle_gamma   90.00
#
_symmetry.space_group_name_H-M   'P 1'
#
loop_
_entity.id
_entity.type
_entity.pdbx_description
1 polymer ?
#
loop_
_entity_poly.entity_id
_entity_poly.type
_entity_poly.pdbx_seq_one_letter_code
_entity_poly.pdbx_strand_id
1 'polypeptide(L)'
;ALVHLFPTREIGLELSCVIMIFTAQAWNMTFSFFGSLRGIPSTLREAAALQRLSGFQVFRILEVPASMIGLVWNSMMSMAGGWFFITVNEAFTLRDRDYRLPGLGSYMNEAINQGNVRAEVSAVVAMVVMIVIVDQVIWRPIVVWSERYKLEDTQAADLPKSWVMDLFRRSRIVRGVRQLVLARRRAAATRPPTVTSEPAAPFRPARAGPPRWQRAGLVALKWAVLAGLAAGAVWGCVILAKLLVALPVRQADHQDWLHVLLALLASLGRTMVAVLLGGLWALPAGILIGLSPKWSQRLQPVVQVVASFPAPMLFPLVAAALVLLHVPFTIGCVTLMLLGTQWYVLFNVIAGAMAIPSDLREAARVYRLSRVTVWRELYIPAVFPYLVTGLVTAAGGAWNATIVSEYLQTKADTFVAFGLGSTITEATNAGNFPLLAASIVTMAVFVVAINRVLWRRLYRLAEARYSLNL
;
A
#
# COMPACT_ATOMS: atom_id res chain seq x y z
N ALA A 1 -0.83 -12.06 22.77
CA ALA A 1 0.44 -11.77 23.49
C ALA A 1 0.58 -10.27 23.77
N LEU A 2 0.55 -9.38 22.74
CA LEU A 2 0.72 -7.92 22.93
C LEU A 2 -0.30 -7.31 23.91
N VAL A 3 -1.56 -7.74 23.86
CA VAL A 3 -2.64 -7.26 24.72
C VAL A 3 -2.35 -7.49 26.21
N HIS A 4 -1.54 -8.51 26.55
CA HIS A 4 -1.19 -8.85 27.94
C HIS A 4 0.13 -8.22 28.42
N LEU A 5 0.86 -7.55 27.52
CA LEU A 5 2.13 -6.88 27.86
C LEU A 5 1.92 -5.47 28.40
N PHE A 6 0.74 -4.88 28.23
CA PHE A 6 0.45 -3.51 28.63
C PHE A 6 -0.48 -3.44 29.83
N PRO A 7 -0.35 -2.40 30.69
CA PRO A 7 -1.15 -2.25 31.90
C PRO A 7 -2.65 -2.15 31.64
N THR A 8 -3.03 -1.56 30.49
CA THR A 8 -4.43 -1.47 30.04
C THR A 8 -4.63 -2.30 28.80
N ARG A 9 -5.73 -3.06 28.78
CA ARG A 9 -6.10 -3.93 27.67
C ARG A 9 -6.31 -3.13 26.37
N GLU A 10 -6.84 -1.93 26.48
CA GLU A 10 -7.10 -1.02 25.37
C GLU A 10 -5.82 -0.60 24.65
N ILE A 11 -4.80 -0.16 25.38
CA ILE A 11 -3.50 0.22 24.80
C ILE A 11 -2.86 -0.96 24.06
N GLY A 12 -2.96 -2.17 24.61
CA GLY A 12 -2.43 -3.37 23.96
C GLY A 12 -3.16 -3.72 22.66
N LEU A 13 -4.48 -3.49 22.61
CA LEU A 13 -5.29 -3.66 21.39
C LEU A 13 -4.98 -2.59 20.34
N GLU A 14 -4.94 -1.32 20.75
CA GLU A 14 -4.57 -0.20 19.87
C GLU A 14 -3.22 -0.44 19.20
N LEU A 15 -2.20 -0.77 19.98
CA LEU A 15 -0.87 -1.04 19.45
C LEU A 15 -0.86 -2.25 18.51
N SER A 16 -1.63 -3.30 18.83
CA SER A 16 -1.77 -4.46 17.97
C SER A 16 -2.41 -4.08 16.62
N CYS A 17 -3.46 -3.27 16.64
CA CYS A 17 -4.13 -2.76 15.44
C CYS A 17 -3.17 -1.91 14.58
N VAL A 18 -2.45 -0.98 15.21
CA VAL A 18 -1.45 -0.14 14.53
C VAL A 18 -0.36 -0.99 13.86
N ILE A 19 0.18 -2.00 14.57
CA ILE A 19 1.21 -2.89 14.01
C ILE A 19 0.66 -3.71 12.83
N MET A 20 -0.56 -4.22 12.93
CA MET A 20 -1.19 -4.98 11.84
C MET A 20 -1.36 -4.11 10.60
N ILE A 21 -1.89 -2.89 10.74
CA ILE A 21 -2.05 -1.93 9.64
C ILE A 21 -0.68 -1.54 9.08
N PHE A 22 0.30 -1.24 9.94
CA PHE A 22 1.65 -0.86 9.52
C PHE A 22 2.32 -1.96 8.70
N THR A 23 2.29 -3.22 9.15
CA THR A 23 2.92 -4.34 8.43
C THR A 23 2.31 -4.57 7.06
N ALA A 24 1.00 -4.34 6.90
CA ALA A 24 0.33 -4.46 5.62
C ALA A 24 0.73 -3.36 4.62
N GLN A 25 1.14 -2.18 5.09
CA GLN A 25 1.34 -1.00 4.26
C GLN A 25 2.79 -0.59 4.05
N ALA A 26 3.68 -0.90 4.99
CA ALA A 26 5.09 -0.49 4.94
C ALA A 26 5.80 -0.95 3.66
N TRP A 27 5.41 -2.09 3.10
CA TRP A 27 6.00 -2.65 1.89
C TRP A 27 5.78 -1.79 0.65
N ASN A 28 4.61 -1.19 0.49
CA ASN A 28 4.33 -0.30 -0.65
C ASN A 28 5.27 0.90 -0.66
N MET A 29 5.47 1.53 0.49
CA MET A 29 6.38 2.67 0.62
C MET A 29 7.83 2.25 0.43
N THR A 30 8.22 1.08 0.96
CA THR A 30 9.57 0.53 0.81
C THR A 30 9.90 0.26 -0.64
N PHE A 31 9.01 -0.41 -1.38
CA PHE A 31 9.22 -0.67 -2.81
C PHE A 31 9.22 0.59 -3.65
N SER A 32 8.36 1.54 -3.35
CA SER A 32 8.34 2.84 -4.03
C SER A 32 9.63 3.61 -3.83
N PHE A 33 10.13 3.67 -2.60
CA PHE A 33 11.39 4.31 -2.29
C PHE A 33 12.55 3.63 -3.01
N PHE A 34 12.62 2.30 -2.94
CA PHE A 34 13.64 1.52 -3.65
C PHE A 34 13.61 1.72 -5.17
N GLY A 35 12.42 1.74 -5.78
CA GLY A 35 12.26 2.01 -7.20
C GLY A 35 12.72 3.42 -7.58
N SER A 36 12.32 4.41 -6.80
CA SER A 36 12.74 5.81 -6.99
C SER A 36 14.25 5.98 -6.89
N LEU A 37 14.92 5.30 -5.94
CA LEU A 37 16.37 5.33 -5.82
C LEU A 37 17.07 4.79 -7.07
N ARG A 38 16.54 3.74 -7.69
CA ARG A 38 17.08 3.20 -8.95
C ARG A 38 16.87 4.13 -10.14
N GLY A 39 15.82 4.92 -10.12
CA GLY A 39 15.51 5.90 -11.15
C GLY A 39 16.35 7.18 -11.10
N ILE A 40 17.22 7.38 -10.09
CA ILE A 40 18.08 8.56 -10.00
C ILE A 40 19.17 8.47 -11.06
N PRO A 41 19.29 9.44 -11.99
CA PRO A 41 20.32 9.48 -13.01
C PRO A 41 21.73 9.39 -12.43
N SER A 42 22.63 8.64 -13.10
CA SER A 42 24.03 8.48 -12.69
C SER A 42 24.75 9.82 -12.59
N THR A 43 24.43 10.75 -13.46
CA THR A 43 25.01 12.11 -13.49
C THR A 43 24.80 12.86 -12.17
N LEU A 44 23.63 12.74 -11.55
CA LEU A 44 23.36 13.35 -10.25
C LEU A 44 24.13 12.67 -9.11
N ARG A 45 24.34 11.37 -9.19
CA ARG A 45 25.16 10.64 -8.21
C ARG A 45 26.65 10.99 -8.35
N GLU A 46 27.13 11.12 -9.57
CA GLU A 46 28.49 11.58 -9.87
C GLU A 46 28.73 13.01 -9.37
N ALA A 47 27.76 13.93 -9.62
CA ALA A 47 27.82 15.29 -9.10
C ALA A 47 27.90 15.31 -7.56
N ALA A 48 27.11 14.47 -6.88
CA ALA A 48 27.16 14.34 -5.43
C ALA A 48 28.53 13.81 -4.94
N ALA A 49 29.12 12.86 -5.67
CA ALA A 49 30.44 12.33 -5.37
C ALA A 49 31.55 13.37 -5.58
N LEU A 50 31.49 14.14 -6.68
CA LEU A 50 32.42 15.25 -6.95
C LEU A 50 32.38 16.32 -5.87
N GLN A 51 31.17 16.62 -5.32
CA GLN A 51 31.01 17.53 -4.20
C GLN A 51 31.40 16.93 -2.84
N ARG A 52 31.88 15.67 -2.81
CA ARG A 52 32.28 14.95 -1.60
C ARG A 52 31.20 14.94 -0.51
N LEU A 53 29.94 14.81 -0.91
CA LEU A 53 28.82 14.74 0.04
C LEU A 53 28.95 13.46 0.88
N SER A 54 28.72 13.59 2.19
CA SER A 54 28.62 12.41 3.07
C SER A 54 27.34 11.60 2.74
N GLY A 55 27.32 10.31 3.09
CA GLY A 55 26.15 9.46 2.83
C GLY A 55 24.85 10.03 3.37
N PHE A 56 24.87 10.67 4.55
CA PHE A 56 23.71 11.34 5.10
C PHE A 56 23.28 12.59 4.30
N GLN A 57 24.24 13.32 3.75
CA GLN A 57 23.97 14.47 2.88
C GLN A 57 23.40 14.01 1.54
N VAL A 58 23.93 12.94 0.94
CA VAL A 58 23.36 12.32 -0.28
C VAL A 58 21.92 11.88 -0.02
N PHE A 59 21.67 11.17 1.07
CA PHE A 59 20.33 10.76 1.46
C PHE A 59 19.36 11.95 1.56
N ARG A 60 19.76 13.01 2.30
CA ARG A 60 18.89 14.15 2.57
C ARG A 60 18.69 15.10 1.37
N ILE A 61 19.74 15.30 0.56
CA ILE A 61 19.75 16.32 -0.50
C ILE A 61 19.36 15.74 -1.86
N LEU A 62 19.66 14.46 -2.12
CA LEU A 62 19.42 13.81 -3.40
C LEU A 62 18.34 12.72 -3.32
N GLU A 63 18.54 11.71 -2.47
CA GLU A 63 17.73 10.49 -2.49
C GLU A 63 16.29 10.72 -2.00
N VAL A 64 16.11 11.40 -0.87
CA VAL A 64 14.77 11.71 -0.34
C VAL A 64 14.00 12.66 -1.26
N PRO A 65 14.57 13.76 -1.75
CA PRO A 65 13.88 14.65 -2.72
C PRO A 65 13.49 13.93 -4.01
N ALA A 66 14.41 13.16 -4.60
CA ALA A 66 14.14 12.41 -5.83
C ALA A 66 13.01 11.36 -5.66
N SER A 67 12.85 10.81 -4.46
CA SER A 67 11.85 9.80 -4.15
C SER A 67 10.51 10.39 -3.68
N MET A 68 10.43 11.70 -3.46
CA MET A 68 9.30 12.32 -2.76
C MET A 68 7.96 12.12 -3.48
N ILE A 69 7.92 12.26 -4.78
CA ILE A 69 6.69 12.07 -5.57
C ILE A 69 6.20 10.63 -5.42
N GLY A 70 7.08 9.65 -5.66
CA GLY A 70 6.74 8.24 -5.52
C GLY A 70 6.27 7.88 -4.11
N LEU A 71 6.95 8.38 -3.07
CA LEU A 71 6.57 8.17 -1.68
C LEU A 71 5.19 8.74 -1.37
N VAL A 72 4.89 9.97 -1.80
CA VAL A 72 3.60 10.61 -1.54
C VAL A 72 2.46 9.84 -2.21
N TRP A 73 2.60 9.47 -3.49
CA TRP A 73 1.59 8.69 -4.20
C TRP A 73 1.36 7.31 -3.57
N ASN A 74 2.45 6.60 -3.22
CA ASN A 74 2.31 5.28 -2.59
C ASN A 74 1.82 5.36 -1.14
N SER A 75 2.12 6.43 -0.40
CA SER A 75 1.53 6.67 0.93
C SER A 75 0.02 6.87 0.85
N MET A 76 -0.44 7.62 -0.15
CA MET A 76 -1.87 7.83 -0.39
C MET A 76 -2.57 6.52 -0.76
N MET A 77 -1.97 5.70 -1.62
CA MET A 77 -2.48 4.36 -1.97
C MET A 77 -2.45 3.41 -0.77
N SER A 78 -1.38 3.45 0.03
CA SER A 78 -1.27 2.66 1.27
C SER A 78 -2.35 3.03 2.28
N MET A 79 -2.67 4.33 2.42
CA MET A 79 -3.75 4.75 3.31
C MET A 79 -5.11 4.23 2.85
N ALA A 80 -5.38 4.18 1.52
CA ALA A 80 -6.59 3.57 0.99
C ALA A 80 -6.67 2.08 1.39
N GLY A 81 -5.56 1.33 1.30
CA GLY A 81 -5.47 -0.04 1.83
C GLY A 81 -5.65 -0.10 3.35
N GLY A 82 -5.21 0.93 4.09
CA GLY A 82 -5.40 1.02 5.54
C GLY A 82 -6.86 1.06 5.97
N TRP A 83 -7.70 1.78 5.24
CA TRP A 83 -9.13 1.80 5.48
C TRP A 83 -9.78 0.42 5.33
N PHE A 84 -9.30 -0.38 4.39
CA PHE A 84 -9.76 -1.77 4.24
C PHE A 84 -9.52 -2.58 5.52
N PHE A 85 -8.33 -2.44 6.12
CA PHE A 85 -7.96 -3.20 7.32
C PHE A 85 -8.61 -2.69 8.61
N ILE A 86 -9.04 -1.43 8.68
CA ILE A 86 -9.70 -0.89 9.87
C ILE A 86 -10.95 -1.69 10.22
N THR A 87 -11.80 -2.01 9.26
CA THR A 87 -13.03 -2.76 9.49
C THR A 87 -12.81 -4.15 10.08
N VAL A 88 -11.64 -4.74 9.81
CA VAL A 88 -11.28 -6.08 10.28
C VAL A 88 -10.52 -6.02 11.61
N ASN A 89 -9.67 -5.00 11.78
CA ASN A 89 -8.76 -4.92 12.93
C ASN A 89 -9.40 -4.27 14.16
N GLU A 90 -10.39 -3.40 13.99
CA GLU A 90 -11.08 -2.74 15.11
C GLU A 90 -12.07 -3.65 15.82
N ALA A 91 -12.55 -4.72 15.16
CA ALA A 91 -13.48 -5.68 15.76
C ALA A 91 -13.14 -7.08 15.27
N PHE A 92 -12.71 -7.95 16.17
CA PHE A 92 -12.45 -9.36 15.88
C PHE A 92 -12.74 -10.24 17.08
N THR A 93 -13.17 -11.48 16.82
CA THR A 93 -13.42 -12.50 17.84
C THR A 93 -12.27 -13.50 17.86
N LEU A 94 -11.79 -13.86 19.02
CA LEU A 94 -10.79 -14.91 19.22
C LEU A 94 -11.18 -15.78 20.42
N ARG A 95 -11.45 -17.08 20.21
CA ARG A 95 -11.86 -18.03 21.25
C ARG A 95 -12.98 -17.48 22.15
N ASP A 96 -14.13 -17.19 21.60
CA ASP A 96 -15.32 -16.67 22.28
C ASP A 96 -15.14 -15.33 23.03
N ARG A 97 -14.05 -14.62 22.76
CA ARG A 97 -13.79 -13.29 23.29
C ARG A 97 -13.81 -12.26 22.19
N ASP A 98 -14.73 -11.32 22.32
CA ASP A 98 -14.79 -10.16 21.44
C ASP A 98 -13.78 -9.11 21.86
N TYR A 99 -12.98 -8.67 20.89
CA TYR A 99 -12.05 -7.59 20.99
C TYR A 99 -12.54 -6.44 20.12
N ARG A 100 -12.88 -5.32 20.73
CA ARG A 100 -13.42 -4.16 20.02
C ARG A 100 -12.68 -2.90 20.45
N LEU A 101 -12.32 -2.08 19.48
CA LEU A 101 -11.82 -0.73 19.67
C LEU A 101 -12.88 0.28 19.24
N PRO A 102 -12.98 1.43 19.89
CA PRO A 102 -13.89 2.48 19.45
C PRO A 102 -13.46 3.02 18.10
N GLY A 103 -14.30 2.83 17.05
CA GLY A 103 -13.98 3.25 15.69
C GLY A 103 -15.12 2.97 14.70
N LEU A 104 -14.96 3.46 13.47
CA LEU A 104 -15.98 3.26 12.41
C LEU A 104 -16.08 1.79 11.98
N GLY A 105 -14.98 1.04 12.03
CA GLY A 105 -14.99 -0.39 11.75
C GLY A 105 -15.80 -1.17 12.78
N SER A 106 -15.57 -0.93 14.07
CA SER A 106 -16.35 -1.52 15.16
C SER A 106 -17.82 -1.11 15.12
N TYR A 107 -18.10 0.16 14.83
CA TYR A 107 -19.46 0.64 14.68
C TYR A 107 -20.19 -0.09 13.54
N MET A 108 -19.53 -0.25 12.40
CA MET A 108 -20.07 -0.99 11.26
C MET A 108 -20.33 -2.46 11.60
N ASN A 109 -19.38 -3.11 12.27
CA ASN A 109 -19.50 -4.51 12.70
C ASN A 109 -20.70 -4.68 13.65
N GLU A 110 -20.90 -3.76 14.61
CA GLU A 110 -22.03 -3.77 15.51
C GLU A 110 -23.36 -3.55 14.77
N ALA A 111 -23.38 -2.62 13.82
CA ALA A 111 -24.57 -2.37 12.99
C ALA A 111 -24.98 -3.63 12.20
N ILE A 112 -24.00 -4.34 11.61
CA ILE A 112 -24.21 -5.61 10.91
C ILE A 112 -24.76 -6.67 11.87
N ASN A 113 -24.15 -6.83 13.05
CA ASN A 113 -24.59 -7.80 14.05
C ASN A 113 -25.98 -7.55 14.57
N GLN A 114 -26.40 -6.29 14.64
CA GLN A 114 -27.77 -5.90 15.02
C GLN A 114 -28.74 -5.95 13.84
N GLY A 115 -28.27 -6.06 12.60
CA GLY A 115 -29.07 -5.98 11.37
C GLY A 115 -29.71 -4.60 11.20
N ASN A 116 -29.06 -3.54 11.67
CA ASN A 116 -29.57 -2.18 11.61
C ASN A 116 -29.07 -1.46 10.35
N VAL A 117 -29.80 -1.61 9.26
CA VAL A 117 -29.46 -1.02 7.96
C VAL A 117 -29.27 0.51 8.02
N ARG A 118 -30.02 1.22 8.89
CA ARG A 118 -29.84 2.67 9.04
C ARG A 118 -28.45 3.00 9.65
N ALA A 119 -28.02 2.23 10.63
CA ALA A 119 -26.70 2.38 11.22
C ALA A 119 -25.57 2.00 10.22
N GLU A 120 -25.78 0.95 9.43
CA GLU A 120 -24.84 0.57 8.35
C GLU A 120 -24.68 1.70 7.33
N VAL A 121 -25.78 2.26 6.84
CA VAL A 121 -25.75 3.40 5.91
C VAL A 121 -25.10 4.62 6.55
N SER A 122 -25.36 4.90 7.83
CA SER A 122 -24.72 5.99 8.54
C SER A 122 -23.20 5.81 8.65
N ALA A 123 -22.72 4.57 8.90
CA ALA A 123 -21.30 4.25 8.92
C ALA A 123 -20.66 4.48 7.54
N VAL A 124 -21.33 4.04 6.47
CA VAL A 124 -20.86 4.26 5.08
C VAL A 124 -20.75 5.75 4.77
N VAL A 125 -21.78 6.54 5.09
CA VAL A 125 -21.77 7.99 4.87
C VAL A 125 -20.65 8.68 5.67
N ALA A 126 -20.51 8.33 6.96
CA ALA A 126 -19.47 8.87 7.82
C ALA A 126 -18.06 8.56 7.25
N MET A 127 -17.86 7.33 6.77
CA MET A 127 -16.60 6.92 6.15
C MET A 127 -16.31 7.69 4.86
N VAL A 128 -17.28 7.85 3.98
CA VAL A 128 -17.12 8.66 2.75
C VAL A 128 -16.75 10.09 3.09
N VAL A 129 -17.46 10.72 4.05
CA VAL A 129 -17.16 12.10 4.49
C VAL A 129 -15.74 12.19 5.05
N MET A 130 -15.32 11.23 5.89
CA MET A 130 -13.98 11.20 6.46
C MET A 130 -12.92 11.05 5.37
N ILE A 131 -13.10 10.14 4.41
CA ILE A 131 -12.17 9.95 3.28
C ILE A 131 -12.05 11.24 2.48
N VAL A 132 -13.15 11.89 2.14
CA VAL A 132 -13.15 13.16 1.40
C VAL A 132 -12.43 14.26 2.18
N ILE A 133 -12.68 14.38 3.49
CA ILE A 133 -11.98 15.37 4.33
C ILE A 133 -10.48 15.10 4.34
N VAL A 134 -10.06 13.86 4.57
CA VAL A 134 -8.64 13.47 4.60
C VAL A 134 -7.98 13.70 3.23
N ASP A 135 -8.65 13.36 2.14
CA ASP A 135 -8.14 13.62 0.78
C ASP A 135 -7.93 15.13 0.56
N GLN A 136 -8.94 15.94 0.85
CA GLN A 136 -8.88 17.38 0.58
C GLN A 136 -7.94 18.14 1.52
N VAL A 137 -7.91 17.78 2.80
CA VAL A 137 -7.17 18.53 3.84
C VAL A 137 -5.73 18.08 3.97
N ILE A 138 -5.46 16.78 3.77
CA ILE A 138 -4.13 16.19 3.97
C ILE A 138 -3.47 15.88 2.61
N TRP A 139 -4.10 15.02 1.79
CA TRP A 139 -3.42 14.49 0.60
C TRP A 139 -3.25 15.51 -0.51
N ARG A 140 -4.26 16.25 -0.86
CA ARG A 140 -4.12 17.29 -1.92
C ARG A 140 -3.03 18.31 -1.65
N PRO A 141 -2.94 18.93 -0.46
CA PRO A 141 -1.81 19.80 -0.13
C PRO A 141 -0.45 19.13 -0.24
N ILE A 142 -0.34 17.86 0.22
CA ILE A 142 0.91 17.11 0.19
C ILE A 142 1.31 16.79 -1.26
N VAL A 143 0.37 16.38 -2.11
CA VAL A 143 0.61 16.13 -3.54
C VAL A 143 1.10 17.40 -4.23
N VAL A 144 0.39 18.52 -4.07
CA VAL A 144 0.82 19.82 -4.62
C VAL A 144 2.20 20.23 -4.10
N TRP A 145 2.50 19.92 -2.83
CA TRP A 145 3.81 20.20 -2.26
C TRP A 145 4.90 19.31 -2.85
N SER A 146 4.61 18.04 -3.14
CA SER A 146 5.58 17.08 -3.67
C SER A 146 5.99 17.36 -5.11
N GLU A 147 5.14 18.00 -5.92
CA GLU A 147 5.43 18.36 -7.31
C GLU A 147 6.68 19.26 -7.46
N ARG A 148 7.06 19.98 -6.40
CA ARG A 148 8.32 20.76 -6.40
C ARG A 148 9.59 19.93 -6.53
N TYR A 149 9.50 18.62 -6.31
CA TYR A 149 10.61 17.68 -6.37
C TYR A 149 10.68 16.92 -7.70
N LYS A 150 9.87 17.32 -8.68
CA LYS A 150 9.90 16.72 -10.01
C LYS A 150 11.25 17.01 -10.67
N LEU A 151 11.93 15.96 -11.13
CA LEU A 151 13.27 16.05 -11.72
C LEU A 151 13.23 16.36 -13.22
N GLU A 152 12.09 16.18 -13.87
CA GLU A 152 11.94 16.43 -15.32
C GLU A 152 11.18 17.72 -15.59
N ASP A 153 11.74 18.56 -16.47
CA ASP A 153 11.12 19.78 -17.03
C ASP A 153 10.12 19.48 -18.15
N THR A 154 9.40 18.37 -18.09
CA THR A 154 8.30 18.16 -19.02
C THR A 154 7.26 19.26 -18.80
N GLN A 155 7.01 20.06 -19.84
CA GLN A 155 6.10 21.22 -19.82
C GLN A 155 4.85 20.90 -19.02
N ALA A 156 4.60 21.75 -18.05
CA ALA A 156 3.57 21.61 -17.04
C ALA A 156 2.19 21.35 -17.65
N ALA A 157 1.81 20.09 -17.72
CA ALA A 157 0.40 19.75 -17.66
C ALA A 157 -0.13 20.36 -16.34
N ASP A 158 -1.24 21.10 -16.42
CA ASP A 158 -1.85 21.85 -15.32
C ASP A 158 -1.58 21.23 -13.93
N LEU A 159 -0.80 21.92 -13.11
CA LEU A 159 -0.48 21.50 -11.75
C LEU A 159 -1.75 21.27 -10.95
N PRO A 160 -1.83 20.20 -10.18
CA PRO A 160 -2.99 19.96 -9.33
C PRO A 160 -3.18 21.13 -8.36
N LYS A 161 -4.39 21.70 -8.33
CA LYS A 161 -4.73 22.82 -7.47
C LYS A 161 -5.28 22.32 -6.14
N SER A 162 -4.86 22.92 -5.04
CA SER A 162 -5.37 22.65 -3.70
C SER A 162 -5.86 23.95 -3.06
N TRP A 163 -7.17 24.06 -2.84
CA TRP A 163 -7.77 25.18 -2.16
C TRP A 163 -7.26 25.35 -0.72
N VAL A 164 -6.97 24.24 -0.04
CA VAL A 164 -6.39 24.24 1.30
C VAL A 164 -4.97 24.82 1.28
N MET A 165 -4.14 24.44 0.30
CA MET A 165 -2.80 25.04 0.13
C MET A 165 -2.89 26.53 -0.15
N ASP A 166 -3.87 26.96 -0.95
CA ASP A 166 -4.09 28.37 -1.24
C ASP A 166 -4.56 29.14 0.01
N LEU A 167 -5.42 28.54 0.83
CA LEU A 167 -5.83 29.08 2.11
C LEU A 167 -4.64 29.22 3.06
N PHE A 168 -3.78 28.18 3.18
CA PHE A 168 -2.55 28.26 3.97
C PHE A 168 -1.61 29.35 3.47
N ARG A 169 -1.41 29.47 2.15
CA ARG A 169 -0.56 30.53 1.57
C ARG A 169 -1.11 31.95 1.80
N ARG A 170 -2.44 32.09 1.82
CA ARG A 170 -3.12 33.38 2.12
C ARG A 170 -3.20 33.67 3.60
N SER A 171 -3.04 32.71 4.49
CA SER A 171 -3.10 32.87 5.93
C SER A 171 -2.06 33.85 6.43
N ARG A 172 -2.50 34.83 7.23
CA ARG A 172 -1.61 35.81 7.89
C ARG A 172 -0.62 35.16 8.83
N ILE A 173 -1.04 34.07 9.51
CA ILE A 173 -0.21 33.31 10.45
C ILE A 173 0.97 32.66 9.72
N VAL A 174 0.70 31.94 8.62
CA VAL A 174 1.74 31.28 7.83
C VAL A 174 2.70 32.29 7.22
N ARG A 175 2.19 33.44 6.75
CA ARG A 175 3.05 34.53 6.26
C ARG A 175 3.93 35.11 7.36
N GLY A 176 3.39 35.31 8.56
CA GLY A 176 4.15 35.78 9.72
C GLY A 176 5.26 34.80 10.12
N VAL A 177 4.93 33.51 10.26
CA VAL A 177 5.93 32.45 10.56
C VAL A 177 7.01 32.38 9.49
N ARG A 178 6.62 32.42 8.20
CA ARG A 178 7.57 32.44 7.08
C ARG A 178 8.49 33.64 7.11
N GLN A 179 7.95 34.81 7.39
CA GLN A 179 8.76 36.07 7.54
C GLN A 179 9.74 35.95 8.71
N LEU A 180 9.30 35.38 9.83
CA LEU A 180 10.12 35.15 11.02
C LEU A 180 11.27 34.18 10.75
N VAL A 181 10.98 33.07 10.06
CA VAL A 181 12.00 32.11 9.63
C VAL A 181 12.98 32.71 8.63
N LEU A 182 12.48 33.48 7.65
CA LEU A 182 13.33 34.16 6.68
C LEU A 182 14.15 35.27 7.33
N ALA A 183 13.60 36.01 8.27
CA ALA A 183 14.33 37.01 9.05
C ALA A 183 15.44 36.35 9.88
N ARG A 184 15.16 35.25 10.55
CA ARG A 184 16.19 34.47 11.28
C ARG A 184 17.29 33.93 10.34
N ARG A 185 16.92 33.43 9.16
CA ARG A 185 17.90 32.96 8.16
C ARG A 185 18.73 34.15 7.61
N ARG A 186 18.12 35.30 7.34
CA ARG A 186 18.83 36.52 6.93
C ARG A 186 19.74 37.04 8.03
N ALA A 187 19.26 37.08 9.28
CA ALA A 187 20.10 37.48 10.44
C ALA A 187 21.26 36.50 10.68
N ALA A 188 21.08 35.23 10.36
CA ALA A 188 22.17 34.22 10.39
C ALA A 188 23.15 34.39 9.22
N ALA A 189 22.65 34.81 8.04
CA ALA A 189 23.46 35.05 6.84
C ALA A 189 24.13 36.40 6.81
N THR A 190 23.57 37.42 7.49
CA THR A 190 24.11 38.79 7.62
C THR A 190 25.03 38.96 8.83
N ARG A 191 25.31 37.93 9.61
CA ARG A 191 26.48 37.99 10.51
C ARG A 191 27.69 38.09 9.60
N PRO A 192 28.36 39.29 9.57
CA PRO A 192 29.58 39.40 8.80
C PRO A 192 30.49 38.29 9.27
N PRO A 193 31.17 37.58 8.35
CA PRO A 193 32.27 36.76 8.80
C PRO A 193 33.12 37.69 9.66
N THR A 194 33.19 37.43 10.96
CA THR A 194 34.17 38.05 11.79
C THR A 194 35.49 37.66 11.16
N VAL A 195 35.99 38.56 10.29
CA VAL A 195 37.38 38.54 9.85
C VAL A 195 38.15 38.97 11.08
N THR A 196 38.19 38.11 12.07
CA THR A 196 39.27 38.11 13.00
C THR A 196 40.44 37.63 12.18
N SER A 197 41.36 38.53 11.91
CA SER A 197 42.73 38.24 11.50
C SER A 197 43.45 37.46 12.64
N GLU A 198 42.80 36.39 13.11
CA GLU A 198 43.47 35.42 13.92
C GLU A 198 44.40 34.61 13.00
N PRO A 199 45.66 34.47 13.37
CA PRO A 199 46.58 33.58 12.69
C PRO A 199 45.91 32.22 12.59
N ALA A 200 45.94 31.63 11.37
CA ALA A 200 45.26 30.37 11.00
C ALA A 200 45.15 29.44 12.21
N ALA A 201 43.89 29.33 12.70
CA ALA A 201 43.65 28.51 13.88
C ALA A 201 44.26 27.10 13.62
N PRO A 202 45.08 26.57 14.50
CA PRO A 202 45.69 25.28 14.29
C PRO A 202 44.58 24.30 13.96
N PHE A 203 44.77 23.53 12.89
CA PHE A 203 43.87 22.49 12.38
C PHE A 203 43.18 21.80 13.57
N ARG A 204 41.92 22.17 13.84
CA ARG A 204 41.16 21.48 14.87
C ARG A 204 40.99 20.07 14.35
N PRO A 205 41.61 19.07 14.97
CA PRO A 205 41.39 17.69 14.56
C PRO A 205 39.88 17.44 14.60
N ALA A 206 39.37 16.85 13.53
CA ALA A 206 37.95 16.47 13.44
C ALA A 206 37.52 15.92 14.80
N ARG A 207 36.42 16.48 15.37
CA ARG A 207 35.92 16.14 16.71
C ARG A 207 36.14 14.65 16.95
N ALA A 208 36.95 14.35 17.96
CA ALA A 208 37.26 12.98 18.31
C ALA A 208 35.92 12.24 18.41
N GLY A 209 35.74 11.21 17.57
CA GLY A 209 34.52 10.44 17.58
C GLY A 209 34.24 9.92 18.99
N PRO A 210 33.02 9.47 19.28
CA PRO A 210 32.66 9.05 20.64
C PRO A 210 33.72 8.11 21.22
N PRO A 211 34.04 8.22 22.50
CA PRO A 211 35.12 7.47 23.13
C PRO A 211 34.98 5.97 22.87
N ARG A 212 36.08 5.26 22.76
CA ARG A 212 36.10 3.83 22.37
C ARG A 212 35.12 2.96 23.15
N TRP A 213 34.90 3.25 24.44
CA TRP A 213 33.95 2.51 25.27
C TRP A 213 32.48 2.72 24.87
N GLN A 214 32.08 3.94 24.44
CA GLN A 214 30.73 4.19 23.92
C GLN A 214 30.51 3.48 22.58
N ARG A 215 31.51 3.44 21.69
CA ARG A 215 31.47 2.65 20.45
C ARG A 215 31.37 1.17 20.75
N ALA A 216 32.15 0.66 21.69
CA ALA A 216 32.09 -0.74 22.12
C ALA A 216 30.73 -1.08 22.73
N GLY A 217 30.16 -0.20 23.56
CA GLY A 217 28.81 -0.38 24.13
C GLY A 217 27.71 -0.41 23.07
N LEU A 218 27.76 0.50 22.07
CA LEU A 218 26.80 0.49 20.96
C LEU A 218 26.94 -0.75 20.08
N VAL A 219 28.15 -1.21 19.85
CA VAL A 219 28.41 -2.46 19.11
C VAL A 219 27.91 -3.67 19.88
N ALA A 220 28.18 -3.74 21.19
CA ALA A 220 27.71 -4.82 22.06
C ALA A 220 26.15 -4.83 22.11
N LEU A 221 25.51 -3.68 22.26
CA LEU A 221 24.06 -3.55 22.21
C LEU A 221 23.48 -4.02 20.88
N LYS A 222 24.09 -3.61 19.76
CA LYS A 222 23.69 -4.08 18.42
C LYS A 222 23.74 -5.60 18.32
N TRP A 223 24.83 -6.23 18.76
CA TRP A 223 24.97 -7.69 18.72
C TRP A 223 24.03 -8.40 19.68
N ALA A 224 23.76 -7.82 20.87
CA ALA A 224 22.79 -8.36 21.81
C ALA A 224 21.37 -8.31 21.23
N VAL A 225 20.98 -7.21 20.60
CA VAL A 225 19.68 -7.09 19.91
C VAL A 225 19.59 -8.10 18.75
N LEU A 226 20.64 -8.22 17.91
CA LEU A 226 20.66 -9.18 16.82
C LEU A 226 20.58 -10.63 17.32
N ALA A 227 21.30 -10.97 18.39
CA ALA A 227 21.25 -12.29 19.01
C ALA A 227 19.87 -12.58 19.61
N GLY A 228 19.25 -11.61 20.29
CA GLY A 228 17.88 -11.73 20.80
C GLY A 228 16.85 -11.95 19.67
N LEU A 229 16.95 -11.20 18.57
CA LEU A 229 16.10 -11.39 17.40
C LEU A 229 16.32 -12.77 16.74
N ALA A 230 17.57 -13.20 16.61
CA ALA A 230 17.90 -14.52 16.09
C ALA A 230 17.35 -15.66 16.96
N ALA A 231 17.54 -15.56 18.27
CA ALA A 231 16.99 -16.53 19.22
C ALA A 231 15.46 -16.58 19.16
N GLY A 232 14.79 -15.41 19.11
CA GLY A 232 13.35 -15.32 18.95
C GLY A 232 12.86 -15.93 17.63
N ALA A 233 13.58 -15.70 16.54
CA ALA A 233 13.28 -16.28 15.25
C ALA A 233 13.41 -17.82 15.27
N VAL A 234 14.50 -18.34 15.82
CA VAL A 234 14.70 -19.78 15.98
C VAL A 234 13.59 -20.41 16.83
N TRP A 235 13.27 -19.80 17.97
CA TRP A 235 12.18 -20.25 18.83
C TRP A 235 10.84 -20.27 18.12
N GLY A 236 10.52 -19.18 17.37
CA GLY A 236 9.32 -19.11 16.53
C GLY A 236 9.27 -20.19 15.43
N CYS A 237 10.40 -20.46 14.78
CA CYS A 237 10.51 -21.55 13.79
C CYS A 237 10.28 -22.94 14.43
N VAL A 238 10.78 -23.17 15.62
CA VAL A 238 10.56 -24.44 16.36
C VAL A 238 9.09 -24.63 16.71
N ILE A 239 8.42 -23.58 17.22
CA ILE A 239 6.97 -23.62 17.49
C ILE A 239 6.20 -23.88 16.20
N LEU A 240 6.50 -23.15 15.14
CA LEU A 240 5.85 -23.30 13.85
C LEU A 240 6.02 -24.73 13.32
N ALA A 241 7.23 -25.28 13.35
CA ALA A 241 7.49 -26.67 12.94
C ALA A 241 6.65 -27.68 13.76
N LYS A 242 6.56 -27.51 15.07
CA LYS A 242 5.70 -28.36 15.92
C LYS A 242 4.23 -28.28 15.52
N LEU A 243 3.71 -27.09 15.23
CA LEU A 243 2.32 -26.90 14.78
C LEU A 243 2.08 -27.56 13.42
N LEU A 244 3.00 -27.42 12.47
CA LEU A 244 2.88 -28.02 11.14
C LEU A 244 2.91 -29.54 11.18
N VAL A 245 3.76 -30.13 12.04
CA VAL A 245 3.85 -31.59 12.20
C VAL A 245 2.62 -32.13 12.95
N ALA A 246 1.99 -31.32 13.81
CA ALA A 246 0.79 -31.72 14.53
C ALA A 246 -0.46 -31.86 13.63
N LEU A 247 -0.44 -31.25 12.42
CA LEU A 247 -1.55 -31.37 11.48
C LEU A 247 -1.47 -32.73 10.74
N PRO A 248 -2.52 -33.56 10.77
CA PRO A 248 -2.52 -34.85 10.06
C PRO A 248 -2.52 -34.66 8.54
N VAL A 249 -1.99 -35.62 7.81
CA VAL A 249 -1.96 -35.62 6.33
C VAL A 249 -3.36 -35.78 5.76
N ARG A 250 -4.19 -36.61 6.39
CA ARG A 250 -5.59 -36.87 6.03
C ARG A 250 -6.39 -37.24 7.27
N GLN A 251 -7.54 -36.64 7.43
CA GLN A 251 -8.45 -36.90 8.55
C GLN A 251 -9.91 -36.80 8.08
N ALA A 252 -10.80 -37.53 8.76
CA ALA A 252 -12.24 -37.60 8.42
C ALA A 252 -12.93 -36.22 8.56
N ASP A 253 -12.46 -35.38 9.50
CA ASP A 253 -13.05 -34.08 9.80
C ASP A 253 -12.57 -32.96 8.87
N HIS A 254 -11.86 -33.30 7.79
CA HIS A 254 -11.29 -32.32 6.85
C HIS A 254 -10.39 -31.26 7.49
N GLN A 255 -9.78 -31.54 8.63
CA GLN A 255 -8.80 -30.68 9.30
C GLN A 255 -7.38 -31.22 9.06
N ASP A 256 -6.99 -31.27 7.80
CA ASP A 256 -5.79 -31.95 7.32
C ASP A 256 -5.07 -31.17 6.21
N TRP A 257 -3.89 -31.66 5.83
CA TRP A 257 -3.11 -31.04 4.76
C TRP A 257 -3.78 -31.09 3.39
N LEU A 258 -4.56 -32.16 3.11
CA LEU A 258 -5.28 -32.26 1.84
C LEU A 258 -6.34 -31.16 1.73
N HIS A 259 -7.09 -30.91 2.81
CA HIS A 259 -8.05 -29.79 2.89
C HIS A 259 -7.37 -28.45 2.63
N VAL A 260 -6.23 -28.17 3.28
CA VAL A 260 -5.47 -26.92 3.10
C VAL A 260 -5.04 -26.74 1.64
N LEU A 261 -4.56 -27.80 0.98
CA LEU A 261 -4.14 -27.74 -0.44
C LEU A 261 -5.32 -27.51 -1.40
N LEU A 262 -6.45 -28.20 -1.17
CA LEU A 262 -7.66 -27.99 -1.98
C LEU A 262 -8.24 -26.59 -1.77
N ALA A 263 -8.27 -26.12 -0.54
CA ALA A 263 -8.69 -24.77 -0.19
C ALA A 263 -7.79 -23.70 -0.85
N LEU A 264 -6.47 -23.94 -0.89
CA LEU A 264 -5.53 -23.09 -1.61
C LEU A 264 -5.88 -22.98 -3.10
N LEU A 265 -6.17 -24.10 -3.77
CA LEU A 265 -6.51 -24.09 -5.19
C LEU A 265 -7.82 -23.37 -5.48
N ALA A 266 -8.82 -23.50 -4.58
CA ALA A 266 -10.09 -22.80 -4.69
C ALA A 266 -9.89 -21.27 -4.56
N SER A 267 -9.16 -20.82 -3.55
CA SER A 267 -8.83 -19.39 -3.37
C SER A 267 -7.97 -18.84 -4.51
N LEU A 268 -7.01 -19.62 -5.02
CA LEU A 268 -6.21 -19.26 -6.18
C LEU A 268 -7.11 -18.99 -7.40
N GLY A 269 -8.02 -19.92 -7.71
CA GLY A 269 -8.93 -19.75 -8.84
C GLY A 269 -9.73 -18.46 -8.75
N ARG A 270 -10.33 -18.16 -7.60
CA ARG A 270 -11.08 -16.90 -7.37
C ARG A 270 -10.20 -15.67 -7.45
N THR A 271 -9.04 -15.71 -6.83
CA THR A 271 -8.06 -14.61 -6.87
C THR A 271 -7.65 -14.30 -8.31
N MET A 272 -7.33 -15.32 -9.11
CA MET A 272 -6.96 -15.12 -10.51
C MET A 272 -8.11 -14.56 -11.33
N VAL A 273 -9.32 -15.07 -11.16
CA VAL A 273 -10.51 -14.56 -11.85
C VAL A 273 -10.76 -13.10 -11.46
N ALA A 274 -10.71 -12.74 -10.18
CA ALA A 274 -10.90 -11.36 -9.73
C ALA A 274 -9.86 -10.41 -10.34
N VAL A 275 -8.58 -10.80 -10.35
CA VAL A 275 -7.49 -10.00 -10.93
C VAL A 275 -7.64 -9.85 -12.44
N LEU A 276 -8.01 -10.92 -13.14
CA LEU A 276 -8.22 -10.87 -14.59
C LEU A 276 -9.43 -10.01 -14.98
N LEU A 277 -10.55 -10.15 -14.27
CA LEU A 277 -11.73 -9.31 -14.50
C LEU A 277 -11.42 -7.85 -14.18
N GLY A 278 -10.71 -7.58 -13.08
CA GLY A 278 -10.25 -6.24 -12.75
C GLY A 278 -9.35 -5.64 -13.82
N GLY A 279 -8.41 -6.43 -14.35
CA GLY A 279 -7.52 -6.02 -15.43
C GLY A 279 -8.25 -5.76 -16.76
N LEU A 280 -9.23 -6.60 -17.08
CA LEU A 280 -9.96 -6.54 -18.33
C LEU A 280 -10.72 -5.21 -18.53
N TRP A 281 -11.36 -4.70 -17.49
CA TRP A 281 -12.07 -3.43 -17.58
C TRP A 281 -11.16 -2.23 -17.25
N ALA A 282 -10.21 -2.38 -16.29
CA ALA A 282 -9.35 -1.30 -15.86
C ALA A 282 -8.33 -0.90 -16.94
N LEU A 283 -7.92 -1.83 -17.80
CA LEU A 283 -7.02 -1.54 -18.92
C LEU A 283 -7.62 -0.52 -19.89
N PRO A 284 -8.77 -0.75 -20.54
CA PRO A 284 -9.34 0.23 -21.45
C PRO A 284 -9.76 1.52 -20.72
N ALA A 285 -10.37 1.43 -19.55
CA ALA A 285 -10.78 2.61 -18.79
C ALA A 285 -9.58 3.47 -18.38
N GLY A 286 -8.51 2.86 -17.87
CA GLY A 286 -7.31 3.56 -17.45
C GLY A 286 -6.58 4.24 -18.61
N ILE A 287 -6.49 3.58 -19.78
CA ILE A 287 -5.94 4.19 -20.99
C ILE A 287 -6.77 5.42 -21.42
N LEU A 288 -8.09 5.30 -21.47
CA LEU A 288 -8.97 6.42 -21.87
C LEU A 288 -8.86 7.61 -20.91
N ILE A 289 -8.83 7.34 -19.60
CA ILE A 289 -8.67 8.38 -18.58
C ILE A 289 -7.29 9.03 -18.68
N GLY A 290 -6.22 8.25 -18.77
CA GLY A 290 -4.84 8.73 -18.75
C GLY A 290 -4.45 9.52 -19.99
N LEU A 291 -4.96 9.15 -21.16
CA LEU A 291 -4.70 9.86 -22.43
C LEU A 291 -5.41 11.22 -22.54
N SER A 292 -6.44 11.45 -21.75
CA SER A 292 -7.22 12.69 -21.79
C SER A 292 -6.99 13.57 -20.57
N PRO A 293 -6.31 14.72 -20.67
CA PRO A 293 -6.09 15.61 -19.54
C PRO A 293 -7.40 16.05 -18.87
N LYS A 294 -8.47 16.26 -19.65
CA LYS A 294 -9.78 16.65 -19.13
C LYS A 294 -10.42 15.55 -18.27
N TRP A 295 -10.38 14.31 -18.72
CA TRP A 295 -10.93 13.18 -17.98
C TRP A 295 -10.05 12.82 -16.78
N SER A 296 -8.73 12.87 -16.93
CA SER A 296 -7.79 12.64 -15.84
C SER A 296 -8.05 13.61 -14.68
N GLN A 297 -8.13 14.92 -14.95
CA GLN A 297 -8.37 15.92 -13.90
C GLN A 297 -9.73 15.76 -13.19
N ARG A 298 -10.79 15.32 -13.90
CA ARG A 298 -12.14 15.19 -13.33
C ARG A 298 -12.36 13.87 -12.63
N LEU A 299 -11.94 12.76 -13.26
CA LEU A 299 -12.22 11.41 -12.76
C LEU A 299 -11.21 10.93 -11.73
N GLN A 300 -9.95 11.33 -11.81
CA GLN A 300 -8.92 10.89 -10.87
C GLN A 300 -9.29 11.16 -9.40
N PRO A 301 -9.79 12.35 -9.02
CA PRO A 301 -10.25 12.57 -7.63
C PRO A 301 -11.43 11.69 -7.23
N VAL A 302 -12.37 11.46 -8.15
CA VAL A 302 -13.53 10.59 -7.89
C VAL A 302 -13.08 9.15 -7.70
N VAL A 303 -12.26 8.65 -8.62
CA VAL A 303 -11.67 7.30 -8.54
C VAL A 303 -10.87 7.15 -7.24
N GLN A 304 -10.13 8.18 -6.83
CA GLN A 304 -9.36 8.17 -5.58
C GLN A 304 -10.26 8.00 -4.35
N VAL A 305 -11.36 8.76 -4.27
CA VAL A 305 -12.32 8.64 -3.15
C VAL A 305 -12.97 7.26 -3.13
N VAL A 306 -13.44 6.78 -4.29
CA VAL A 306 -14.08 5.47 -4.41
C VAL A 306 -13.12 4.33 -4.10
N ALA A 307 -11.87 4.43 -4.58
CA ALA A 307 -10.82 3.45 -4.32
C ALA A 307 -10.36 3.42 -2.85
N SER A 308 -10.48 4.54 -2.16
CA SER A 308 -10.14 4.65 -0.74
C SER A 308 -11.24 4.11 0.18
N PHE A 309 -12.43 3.86 -0.36
CA PHE A 309 -13.52 3.33 0.44
C PHE A 309 -13.26 1.87 0.84
N PRO A 310 -13.42 1.50 2.12
CA PRO A 310 -13.18 0.12 2.57
C PRO A 310 -14.23 -0.83 2.00
N ALA A 311 -13.81 -1.63 1.02
CA ALA A 311 -14.68 -2.62 0.38
C ALA A 311 -15.43 -3.54 1.38
N PRO A 312 -14.84 -3.97 2.53
CA PRO A 312 -15.56 -4.78 3.50
C PRO A 312 -16.82 -4.14 4.07
N MET A 313 -16.91 -2.81 4.13
CA MET A 313 -18.14 -2.12 4.56
C MET A 313 -19.32 -2.31 3.58
N LEU A 314 -19.03 -2.64 2.32
CA LEU A 314 -20.06 -2.92 1.32
C LEU A 314 -20.42 -4.41 1.27
N PHE A 315 -19.66 -5.28 1.90
CA PHE A 315 -19.86 -6.73 1.81
C PHE A 315 -21.25 -7.20 2.24
N PRO A 316 -21.86 -6.69 3.33
CA PRO A 316 -23.23 -7.08 3.69
C PRO A 316 -24.25 -6.69 2.63
N LEU A 317 -24.12 -5.48 2.06
CA LEU A 317 -25.01 -5.00 0.99
C LEU A 317 -24.84 -5.84 -0.28
N VAL A 318 -23.60 -6.18 -0.63
CA VAL A 318 -23.32 -7.04 -1.78
C VAL A 318 -23.83 -8.46 -1.54
N ALA A 319 -23.67 -9.01 -0.34
CA ALA A 319 -24.20 -10.32 0.01
C ALA A 319 -25.74 -10.35 -0.09
N ALA A 320 -26.42 -9.32 0.40
CA ALA A 320 -27.87 -9.19 0.25
C ALA A 320 -28.29 -9.15 -1.22
N ALA A 321 -27.55 -8.41 -2.07
CA ALA A 321 -27.79 -8.37 -3.50
C ALA A 321 -27.56 -9.73 -4.17
N LEU A 322 -26.52 -10.47 -3.78
CA LEU A 322 -26.22 -11.81 -4.30
C LEU A 322 -27.35 -12.80 -3.96
N VAL A 323 -27.87 -12.75 -2.73
CA VAL A 323 -29.03 -13.56 -2.31
C VAL A 323 -30.26 -13.21 -3.14
N LEU A 324 -30.56 -11.93 -3.33
CA LEU A 324 -31.68 -11.46 -4.13
C LEU A 324 -31.57 -11.92 -5.59
N LEU A 325 -30.36 -11.92 -6.14
CA LEU A 325 -30.08 -12.32 -7.53
C LEU A 325 -29.88 -13.85 -7.67
N HIS A 326 -30.02 -14.62 -6.58
CA HIS A 326 -29.79 -16.07 -6.54
C HIS A 326 -28.38 -16.48 -7.03
N VAL A 327 -27.38 -15.62 -6.83
CA VAL A 327 -25.97 -15.92 -7.20
C VAL A 327 -25.30 -16.70 -6.08
N PRO A 328 -24.73 -17.88 -6.35
CA PRO A 328 -23.99 -18.65 -5.33
C PRO A 328 -22.88 -17.81 -4.70
N PHE A 329 -22.75 -17.85 -3.37
CA PHE A 329 -21.75 -17.07 -2.64
C PHE A 329 -20.30 -17.39 -3.09
N THR A 330 -20.04 -18.62 -3.52
CA THR A 330 -18.76 -19.03 -4.10
C THR A 330 -18.32 -18.16 -5.29
N ILE A 331 -19.29 -17.71 -6.12
CA ILE A 331 -19.05 -16.78 -7.22
C ILE A 331 -19.03 -15.33 -6.69
N GLY A 332 -19.91 -15.05 -5.72
CA GLY A 332 -19.98 -13.73 -5.08
C GLY A 332 -18.67 -13.29 -4.43
N CYS A 333 -17.89 -14.22 -3.89
CA CYS A 333 -16.55 -13.93 -3.34
C CYS A 333 -15.65 -13.20 -4.35
N VAL A 334 -15.72 -13.57 -5.64
CA VAL A 334 -14.94 -12.90 -6.70
C VAL A 334 -15.31 -11.43 -6.80
N THR A 335 -16.60 -11.11 -6.70
CA THR A 335 -17.09 -9.72 -6.72
C THR A 335 -16.56 -8.95 -5.51
N LEU A 336 -16.56 -9.57 -4.32
CA LEU A 336 -16.04 -8.94 -3.10
C LEU A 336 -14.54 -8.67 -3.20
N MET A 337 -13.77 -9.63 -3.72
CA MET A 337 -12.33 -9.46 -3.99
C MET A 337 -12.08 -8.35 -5.03
N LEU A 338 -12.88 -8.34 -6.10
CA LEU A 338 -12.78 -7.35 -7.18
C LEU A 338 -12.98 -5.93 -6.66
N LEU A 339 -13.98 -5.69 -5.81
CA LEU A 339 -14.25 -4.37 -5.23
C LEU A 339 -13.03 -3.78 -4.52
N GLY A 340 -12.25 -4.61 -3.83
CA GLY A 340 -11.06 -4.16 -3.10
C GLY A 340 -9.80 -4.02 -3.95
N THR A 341 -9.71 -4.66 -5.13
CA THR A 341 -8.42 -4.84 -5.81
C THR A 341 -8.31 -4.21 -7.19
N GLN A 342 -9.42 -4.00 -7.89
CA GLN A 342 -9.44 -3.45 -9.26
C GLN A 342 -8.76 -2.07 -9.38
N TRP A 343 -8.78 -1.29 -8.32
CA TRP A 343 -8.24 0.06 -8.26
C TRP A 343 -6.72 0.09 -8.44
N TYR A 344 -6.02 -0.94 -7.96
CA TYR A 344 -4.56 -1.06 -8.15
C TYR A 344 -4.20 -1.15 -9.63
N VAL A 345 -4.98 -1.90 -10.42
CA VAL A 345 -4.79 -1.99 -11.86
C VAL A 345 -5.12 -0.66 -12.52
N LEU A 346 -6.27 -0.07 -12.18
CA LEU A 346 -6.73 1.17 -12.80
C LEU A 346 -5.74 2.32 -12.60
N PHE A 347 -5.23 2.54 -11.40
CA PHE A 347 -4.26 3.61 -11.13
C PHE A 347 -2.94 3.40 -11.87
N ASN A 348 -2.43 2.17 -11.90
CA ASN A 348 -1.21 1.87 -12.63
C ASN A 348 -1.38 2.09 -14.13
N VAL A 349 -2.49 1.66 -14.70
CA VAL A 349 -2.79 1.86 -16.13
C VAL A 349 -2.97 3.35 -16.47
N ILE A 350 -3.66 4.13 -15.63
CA ILE A 350 -3.76 5.59 -15.79
C ILE A 350 -2.36 6.22 -15.81
N ALA A 351 -1.52 5.87 -14.84
CA ALA A 351 -0.15 6.38 -14.77
C ALA A 351 0.68 6.00 -16.01
N GLY A 352 0.56 4.76 -16.48
CA GLY A 352 1.22 4.30 -17.69
C GLY A 352 0.74 5.04 -18.95
N ALA A 353 -0.57 5.28 -19.07
CA ALA A 353 -1.13 6.01 -20.19
C ALA A 353 -0.70 7.50 -20.20
N MET A 354 -0.56 8.10 -19.03
CA MET A 354 -0.04 9.46 -18.89
C MET A 354 1.45 9.57 -19.24
N ALA A 355 2.21 8.48 -19.08
CA ALA A 355 3.64 8.42 -19.37
C ALA A 355 3.94 8.25 -20.88
N ILE A 356 2.94 7.99 -21.71
CA ILE A 356 3.15 7.84 -23.18
C ILE A 356 3.57 9.18 -23.78
N PRO A 357 4.76 9.29 -24.40
CA PRO A 357 5.24 10.51 -25.02
C PRO A 357 4.25 11.10 -26.06
N SER A 358 4.13 12.44 -26.07
CA SER A 358 3.29 13.15 -27.05
C SER A 358 3.70 12.87 -28.48
N ASP A 359 5.01 12.77 -28.74
CA ASP A 359 5.60 12.57 -30.05
C ASP A 359 5.12 11.26 -30.69
N LEU A 360 5.04 10.17 -29.92
CA LEU A 360 4.52 8.90 -30.39
C LEU A 360 3.03 8.99 -30.77
N ARG A 361 2.26 9.78 -30.03
CA ARG A 361 0.84 10.02 -30.31
C ARG A 361 0.64 10.89 -31.54
N GLU A 362 1.52 11.87 -31.75
CA GLU A 362 1.52 12.72 -32.94
C GLU A 362 1.97 11.93 -34.16
N ALA A 363 3.02 11.12 -34.06
CA ALA A 363 3.46 10.23 -35.12
C ALA A 363 2.32 9.31 -35.59
N ALA A 364 1.60 8.69 -34.65
CA ALA A 364 0.45 7.83 -34.96
C ALA A 364 -0.65 8.59 -35.72
N ARG A 365 -0.86 9.89 -35.45
CA ARG A 365 -1.79 10.76 -36.18
C ARG A 365 -1.28 11.12 -37.58
N VAL A 366 0.00 11.49 -37.69
CA VAL A 366 0.62 11.84 -38.98
C VAL A 366 0.58 10.66 -39.94
N TYR A 367 0.89 9.45 -39.44
CA TYR A 367 0.80 8.22 -40.27
C TYR A 367 -0.63 7.71 -40.42
N ARG A 368 -1.66 8.43 -39.93
CA ARG A 368 -3.09 8.10 -40.06
C ARG A 368 -3.40 6.66 -39.65
N LEU A 369 -2.74 6.17 -38.62
CA LEU A 369 -2.97 4.81 -38.13
C LEU A 369 -4.43 4.62 -37.68
N SER A 370 -4.99 3.46 -37.98
CA SER A 370 -6.34 3.11 -37.54
C SER A 370 -6.43 3.07 -36.01
N ARG A 371 -7.62 3.32 -35.44
CA ARG A 371 -7.82 3.27 -33.98
C ARG A 371 -7.39 1.93 -33.38
N VAL A 372 -7.72 0.82 -34.08
CA VAL A 372 -7.34 -0.52 -33.61
C VAL A 372 -5.83 -0.71 -33.60
N THR A 373 -5.14 -0.25 -34.66
CA THR A 373 -3.68 -0.30 -34.77
C THR A 373 -3.02 0.50 -33.66
N VAL A 374 -3.49 1.74 -33.40
CA VAL A 374 -2.95 2.58 -32.31
C VAL A 374 -3.13 1.92 -30.94
N TRP A 375 -4.26 1.28 -30.67
CA TRP A 375 -4.47 0.56 -29.43
C TRP A 375 -3.52 -0.64 -29.30
N ARG A 376 -3.40 -1.45 -30.36
CA ARG A 376 -2.65 -2.70 -30.34
C ARG A 376 -1.13 -2.49 -30.40
N GLU A 377 -0.65 -1.53 -31.17
CA GLU A 377 0.77 -1.34 -31.44
C GLU A 377 1.41 -0.21 -30.59
N LEU A 378 0.60 0.70 -30.04
CA LEU A 378 1.11 1.81 -29.25
C LEU A 378 0.61 1.78 -27.80
N TYR A 379 -0.71 1.88 -27.57
CA TYR A 379 -1.20 2.12 -26.20
C TYR A 379 -1.03 0.91 -25.28
N ILE A 380 -1.47 -0.28 -25.70
CA ILE A 380 -1.37 -1.50 -24.90
C ILE A 380 0.10 -1.86 -24.63
N PRO A 381 1.00 -1.88 -25.62
CA PRO A 381 2.42 -2.12 -25.40
C PRO A 381 3.08 -1.11 -24.47
N ALA A 382 2.82 0.18 -24.64
CA ALA A 382 3.40 1.23 -23.82
C ALA A 382 2.94 1.17 -22.35
N VAL A 383 1.69 0.76 -22.09
CA VAL A 383 1.12 0.62 -20.76
C VAL A 383 1.44 -0.73 -20.11
N PHE A 384 1.90 -1.70 -20.88
CA PHE A 384 2.10 -3.07 -20.41
C PHE A 384 2.95 -3.21 -19.14
N PRO A 385 4.08 -2.50 -18.95
CA PRO A 385 4.85 -2.56 -17.71
C PRO A 385 4.06 -2.09 -16.47
N TYR A 386 3.26 -1.06 -16.65
CA TYR A 386 2.37 -0.53 -15.60
C TYR A 386 1.21 -1.48 -15.31
N LEU A 387 0.64 -2.09 -16.35
CA LEU A 387 -0.39 -3.13 -16.20
C LEU A 387 0.12 -4.31 -15.38
N VAL A 388 1.32 -4.80 -15.68
CA VAL A 388 1.94 -5.90 -14.91
C VAL A 388 2.10 -5.51 -13.44
N THR A 389 2.58 -4.29 -13.17
CA THR A 389 2.69 -3.77 -11.80
C THR A 389 1.33 -3.72 -11.10
N GLY A 390 0.32 -3.22 -11.79
CA GLY A 390 -1.06 -3.17 -11.29
C GLY A 390 -1.63 -4.57 -10.97
N LEU A 391 -1.44 -5.53 -11.88
CA LEU A 391 -1.91 -6.91 -11.69
C LEU A 391 -1.21 -7.61 -10.51
N VAL A 392 0.09 -7.43 -10.35
CA VAL A 392 0.86 -7.98 -9.21
C VAL A 392 0.34 -7.41 -7.89
N THR A 393 0.13 -6.10 -7.84
CA THR A 393 -0.37 -5.43 -6.64
C THR A 393 -1.81 -5.87 -6.33
N ALA A 394 -2.66 -5.95 -7.35
CA ALA A 394 -4.03 -6.44 -7.23
C ALA A 394 -4.08 -7.91 -6.75
N ALA A 395 -3.19 -8.77 -7.26
CA ALA A 395 -3.08 -10.14 -6.80
C ALA A 395 -2.72 -10.23 -5.31
N GLY A 396 -1.75 -9.43 -4.85
CA GLY A 396 -1.41 -9.33 -3.43
C GLY A 396 -2.58 -8.86 -2.57
N GLY A 397 -3.31 -7.83 -3.03
CA GLY A 397 -4.53 -7.35 -2.38
C GLY A 397 -5.65 -8.39 -2.35
N ALA A 398 -5.84 -9.15 -3.45
CA ALA A 398 -6.86 -10.20 -3.54
C ALA A 398 -6.58 -11.37 -2.58
N TRP A 399 -5.30 -11.77 -2.42
CA TRP A 399 -4.92 -12.75 -1.41
C TRP A 399 -5.25 -12.29 0.01
N ASN A 400 -5.02 -11.03 0.35
CA ASN A 400 -5.43 -10.48 1.65
C ASN A 400 -6.96 -10.44 1.78
N ALA A 401 -7.67 -10.13 0.69
CA ALA A 401 -9.12 -10.06 0.68
C ALA A 401 -9.80 -11.45 0.82
N THR A 402 -9.13 -12.57 0.51
CA THR A 402 -9.72 -13.92 0.64
C THR A 402 -10.24 -14.17 2.05
N ILE A 403 -9.51 -13.73 3.08
CA ILE A 403 -9.86 -13.95 4.49
C ILE A 403 -11.23 -13.36 4.83
N VAL A 404 -11.57 -12.20 4.24
CA VAL A 404 -12.82 -11.49 4.54
C VAL A 404 -13.92 -11.82 3.53
N SER A 405 -13.55 -12.10 2.27
CA SER A 405 -14.52 -12.37 1.21
C SER A 405 -15.02 -13.81 1.17
N GLU A 406 -14.22 -14.79 1.62
CA GLU A 406 -14.61 -16.20 1.65
C GLU A 406 -15.38 -16.59 2.92
N TYR A 407 -15.34 -15.74 3.95
CA TYR A 407 -16.08 -15.93 5.19
C TYR A 407 -16.74 -14.60 5.57
N LEU A 408 -18.05 -14.53 5.42
CA LEU A 408 -18.83 -13.35 5.75
C LEU A 408 -19.94 -13.71 6.73
N GLN A 409 -19.87 -13.16 7.92
CA GLN A 409 -20.90 -13.34 8.94
C GLN A 409 -21.82 -12.11 8.99
N THR A 410 -23.11 -12.34 8.89
CA THR A 410 -24.17 -11.34 9.07
C THR A 410 -25.09 -11.79 10.20
N LYS A 411 -25.99 -10.93 10.64
CA LYS A 411 -26.95 -11.31 11.70
C LYS A 411 -27.83 -12.52 11.32
N ALA A 412 -28.23 -12.59 10.06
CA ALA A 412 -29.16 -13.62 9.59
C ALA A 412 -28.48 -14.94 9.24
N ASP A 413 -27.31 -14.83 8.58
CA ASP A 413 -26.63 -15.99 7.98
C ASP A 413 -25.11 -15.85 8.03
N THR A 414 -24.42 -16.98 8.02
CA THR A 414 -22.99 -17.07 7.80
C THR A 414 -22.72 -17.62 6.40
N PHE A 415 -22.20 -16.78 5.55
CA PHE A 415 -21.83 -17.14 4.18
C PHE A 415 -20.39 -17.64 4.15
N VAL A 416 -20.20 -18.90 3.80
CA VAL A 416 -18.88 -19.53 3.71
C VAL A 416 -18.69 -20.07 2.30
N ALA A 417 -17.56 -19.70 1.69
CA ALA A 417 -17.10 -20.32 0.46
C ALA A 417 -15.84 -21.13 0.75
N PHE A 418 -15.84 -22.39 0.36
CA PHE A 418 -14.69 -23.29 0.53
C PHE A 418 -13.41 -22.68 -0.04
N GLY A 419 -12.43 -22.37 0.82
CA GLY A 419 -11.17 -21.74 0.42
C GLY A 419 -10.22 -21.52 1.59
N LEU A 420 -9.01 -21.07 1.27
CA LEU A 420 -7.97 -20.90 2.28
C LEU A 420 -8.27 -19.74 3.24
N GLY A 421 -8.96 -18.69 2.77
CA GLY A 421 -9.40 -17.57 3.59
C GLY A 421 -10.44 -17.98 4.63
N SER A 422 -11.47 -18.73 4.22
CA SER A 422 -12.46 -19.29 5.15
C SER A 422 -11.84 -20.29 6.13
N THR A 423 -10.95 -21.17 5.67
CA THR A 423 -10.21 -22.10 6.54
C THR A 423 -9.39 -21.37 7.62
N ILE A 424 -8.72 -20.26 7.27
CA ILE A 424 -7.99 -19.40 8.22
C ILE A 424 -8.95 -18.81 9.26
N THR A 425 -10.09 -18.29 8.83
CA THR A 425 -11.07 -17.67 9.73
C THR A 425 -11.70 -18.71 10.67
N GLU A 426 -12.11 -19.87 10.15
CA GLU A 426 -12.68 -20.97 10.94
C GLU A 426 -11.67 -21.51 11.95
N ALA A 427 -10.42 -21.75 11.51
CA ALA A 427 -9.34 -22.20 12.40
C ALA A 427 -9.03 -21.17 13.50
N THR A 428 -9.15 -19.87 13.20
CA THR A 428 -8.97 -18.78 14.18
C THR A 428 -10.09 -18.80 15.21
N ASN A 429 -11.34 -18.89 14.77
CA ASN A 429 -12.52 -18.91 15.63
C ASN A 429 -12.52 -20.15 16.55
N ALA A 430 -12.18 -21.32 15.99
CA ALA A 430 -12.07 -22.58 16.75
C ALA A 430 -10.80 -22.67 17.64
N GLY A 431 -9.83 -21.77 17.44
CA GLY A 431 -8.54 -21.83 18.14
C GLY A 431 -7.67 -23.04 17.71
N ASN A 432 -7.89 -23.56 16.49
CA ASN A 432 -7.10 -24.64 15.91
C ASN A 432 -5.79 -24.10 15.32
N PHE A 433 -4.78 -23.94 16.18
CA PHE A 433 -3.48 -23.34 15.76
C PHE A 433 -2.69 -24.19 14.76
N PRO A 434 -2.70 -25.53 14.78
CA PRO A 434 -2.08 -26.34 13.73
C PRO A 434 -2.64 -26.04 12.33
N LEU A 435 -3.95 -26.06 12.17
CA LEU A 435 -4.63 -25.77 10.90
C LEU A 435 -4.40 -24.31 10.47
N LEU A 436 -4.48 -23.38 11.41
CA LEU A 436 -4.19 -21.96 11.16
C LEU A 436 -2.75 -21.76 10.67
N ALA A 437 -1.77 -22.35 11.35
CA ALA A 437 -0.35 -22.24 10.98
C ALA A 437 -0.09 -22.86 9.60
N ALA A 438 -0.64 -24.03 9.31
CA ALA A 438 -0.52 -24.71 8.03
C ALA A 438 -1.11 -23.85 6.90
N SER A 439 -2.30 -23.29 7.09
CA SER A 439 -2.98 -22.45 6.12
C SER A 439 -2.19 -21.16 5.81
N ILE A 440 -1.69 -20.48 6.84
CA ILE A 440 -0.89 -19.24 6.67
C ILE A 440 0.44 -19.55 5.97
N VAL A 441 1.16 -20.60 6.38
CA VAL A 441 2.43 -20.98 5.76
C VAL A 441 2.24 -21.40 4.31
N THR A 442 1.22 -22.19 4.03
CA THR A 442 0.88 -22.61 2.67
C THR A 442 0.56 -21.43 1.78
N MET A 443 -0.25 -20.47 2.25
CA MET A 443 -0.53 -19.22 1.55
C MET A 443 0.76 -18.46 1.26
N ALA A 444 1.59 -18.23 2.26
CA ALA A 444 2.83 -17.47 2.13
C ALA A 444 3.81 -18.12 1.13
N VAL A 445 4.05 -19.41 1.25
CA VAL A 445 4.93 -20.16 0.34
C VAL A 445 4.41 -20.10 -1.09
N PHE A 446 3.10 -20.26 -1.27
CA PHE A 446 2.47 -20.28 -2.58
C PHE A 446 2.48 -18.89 -3.23
N VAL A 447 2.19 -17.81 -2.50
CA VAL A 447 2.30 -16.43 -2.99
C VAL A 447 3.73 -16.11 -3.43
N VAL A 448 4.74 -16.54 -2.66
CA VAL A 448 6.15 -16.40 -3.05
C VAL A 448 6.47 -17.21 -4.31
N ALA A 449 5.97 -18.43 -4.41
CA ALA A 449 6.17 -19.28 -5.59
C ALA A 449 5.56 -18.65 -6.85
N ILE A 450 4.30 -18.19 -6.80
CA ILE A 450 3.65 -17.48 -7.91
C ILE A 450 4.41 -16.21 -8.28
N ASN A 451 4.88 -15.46 -7.28
CA ASN A 451 5.67 -14.26 -7.55
C ASN A 451 6.96 -14.58 -8.34
N ARG A 452 7.63 -15.68 -8.00
CA ARG A 452 8.85 -16.10 -8.73
C ARG A 452 8.57 -16.69 -10.11
N VAL A 453 7.53 -17.51 -10.24
CA VAL A 453 7.24 -18.28 -11.46
C VAL A 453 6.48 -17.44 -12.48
N LEU A 454 5.44 -16.71 -12.06
CA LEU A 454 4.56 -15.96 -12.96
C LEU A 454 4.99 -14.48 -13.04
N TRP A 455 4.92 -13.77 -11.93
CA TRP A 455 5.07 -12.32 -11.93
C TRP A 455 6.47 -11.85 -12.35
N ARG A 456 7.51 -12.51 -11.86
CA ARG A 456 8.89 -12.17 -12.25
C ARG A 456 9.15 -12.41 -13.74
N ARG A 457 8.49 -13.40 -14.37
CA ARG A 457 8.59 -13.62 -15.81
C ARG A 457 7.90 -12.51 -16.59
N LEU A 458 6.70 -12.11 -16.15
CA LEU A 458 5.96 -11.00 -16.77
C LEU A 458 6.70 -9.67 -16.63
N TYR A 459 7.31 -9.39 -15.47
CA TYR A 459 8.16 -8.21 -15.30
C TYR A 459 9.35 -8.20 -16.27
N ARG A 460 10.06 -9.32 -16.39
CA ARG A 460 11.18 -9.43 -17.35
C ARG A 460 10.74 -9.25 -18.79
N LEU A 461 9.58 -9.78 -19.16
CA LEU A 461 8.99 -9.57 -20.47
C LEU A 461 8.64 -8.10 -20.71
N ALA A 462 8.06 -7.43 -19.70
CA ALA A 462 7.72 -6.02 -19.75
C ALA A 462 8.97 -5.15 -19.91
N GLU A 463 10.03 -5.40 -19.15
CA GLU A 463 11.29 -4.67 -19.25
C GLU A 463 12.03 -4.91 -20.57
N ALA A 464 12.05 -6.17 -21.05
CA ALA A 464 12.81 -6.53 -22.23
C ALA A 464 12.17 -6.10 -23.58
N ARG A 465 10.82 -6.05 -23.65
CA ARG A 465 10.10 -5.82 -24.91
C ARG A 465 9.29 -4.53 -24.95
N TYR A 466 8.90 -3.99 -23.79
CA TYR A 466 7.90 -2.92 -23.70
C TYR A 466 8.40 -1.72 -22.87
N SER A 467 9.70 -1.65 -22.54
CA SER A 467 10.28 -0.47 -21.90
C SER A 467 10.36 0.68 -22.91
N LEU A 468 9.81 1.83 -22.55
CA LEU A 468 9.95 3.07 -23.32
C LEU A 468 11.30 3.78 -23.05
N ASN A 469 12.10 3.27 -22.11
CA ASN A 469 13.44 3.78 -21.84
C ASN A 469 14.41 3.15 -22.85
N LEU A 470 14.65 3.84 -23.94
CA LEU A 470 15.80 3.63 -24.84
C LEU A 470 17.03 4.33 -24.27
#